data_1c43a8e328466e6eafe482259dcb5e28
#
_entry.id   1c43a8e328466e6eafe482259dcb5e28
#
_cell.length_a   1.000
_cell.length_b   1.000
_cell.length_c   1.000
_cell.angle_alpha   90.00
_cell.angle_beta   90.00
_cell.angle_gamma   90.00
#
_symmetry.space_group_name_H-M   'P 1'
#
loop_
_entity.id
_entity.type
_entity.pdbx_description
1 polymer ?
#
loop_
_entity_poly.entity_id
_entity_poly.type
_entity_poly.pdbx_seq_one_letter_code
_entity_poly.pdbx_strand_id
1 'polypeptide(L)'
;MAVISGAELARRAGTTRNQVDRLVELEILAHDGRDTFGLPDIQRVRLIRALDDAGITPELLARAIAEGHLSLGFVDTMWPEPPALTDKTFRSVASELGFEPDALVRLYSMWGLPRPTPDDSVREDDAAIFADFGVSIPADALNEPTMMRSARTLGESLRKVADTARSFFDTYFEGPALENGMSRQQIIDLLAQVNSFMGPSLDRWVLWLLHRHSEHNQTEYILEHVEMAVDESSAGQPRPHKSSAIVFFDLTGYTQLTEERGDAAAADFALRLAELVQEVSARYNGRPVKLLGDGVMLHFASTSDAVMCAFELVDRTLEAGLPPAHVGVNAGPVIVRDGDYFGRTVNLASRVADYARPHEICVTPEVKDATESEPIAYEEIGPVALQGVREKVTLFLASPADIETGMGAGDRAGHYG
;
A
#
# COMPACT_ATOMS: atom_id res chain seq x y z
N MET A 1 6.94 35.68 15.50
CA MET A 1 5.89 34.72 15.14
C MET A 1 4.68 35.52 14.67
N ALA A 2 4.02 35.07 13.61
CA ALA A 2 2.77 35.67 13.18
C ALA A 2 1.70 35.45 14.25
N VAL A 3 0.93 36.50 14.57
CA VAL A 3 -0.14 36.46 15.56
C VAL A 3 -1.46 36.83 14.92
N ILE A 4 -2.54 36.25 15.39
CA ILE A 4 -3.91 36.44 14.92
C ILE A 4 -4.83 36.83 16.06
N SER A 5 -5.92 37.53 15.78
CA SER A 5 -6.95 37.85 16.78
C SER A 5 -7.77 36.61 17.16
N GLY A 6 -8.44 36.63 18.32
CA GLY A 6 -9.33 35.53 18.70
C GLY A 6 -10.52 35.33 17.75
N ALA A 7 -11.00 36.37 17.08
CA ALA A 7 -12.00 36.23 16.04
C ALA A 7 -11.43 35.50 14.81
N GLU A 8 -10.23 35.84 14.41
CA GLU A 8 -9.51 35.19 13.31
C GLU A 8 -9.15 33.74 13.66
N LEU A 9 -8.72 33.46 14.90
CA LEU A 9 -8.49 32.11 15.40
C LEU A 9 -9.76 31.25 15.29
N ALA A 10 -10.88 31.78 15.77
CA ALA A 10 -12.17 31.08 15.69
C ALA A 10 -12.53 30.72 14.25
N ARG A 11 -12.43 31.69 13.34
CA ARG A 11 -12.70 31.49 11.91
C ARG A 11 -11.78 30.42 11.30
N ARG A 12 -10.46 30.54 11.48
CA ARG A 12 -9.46 29.63 10.92
C ARG A 12 -9.53 28.22 11.50
N ALA A 13 -9.93 28.08 12.75
CA ALA A 13 -10.09 26.78 13.41
C ALA A 13 -11.49 26.15 13.17
N GLY A 14 -12.45 26.88 12.56
CA GLY A 14 -13.81 26.41 12.34
C GLY A 14 -14.65 26.33 13.60
N THR A 15 -14.50 27.32 14.50
CA THR A 15 -15.20 27.37 15.78
C THR A 15 -15.82 28.75 16.00
N THR A 16 -16.49 28.97 17.11
CA THR A 16 -17.07 30.26 17.47
C THR A 16 -16.12 31.06 18.38
N ARG A 17 -16.27 32.39 18.37
CA ARG A 17 -15.51 33.24 19.28
C ARG A 17 -15.76 32.86 20.75
N ASN A 18 -17.00 32.56 21.12
CA ASN A 18 -17.35 32.15 22.47
C ASN A 18 -16.63 30.87 22.92
N GLN A 19 -16.40 29.93 22.00
CA GLN A 19 -15.62 28.73 22.30
C GLN A 19 -14.14 29.06 22.54
N VAL A 20 -13.55 29.97 21.74
CA VAL A 20 -12.18 30.45 21.99
C VAL A 20 -12.07 31.12 23.36
N ASP A 21 -13.01 32.04 23.72
CA ASP A 21 -13.05 32.72 24.99
C ASP A 21 -13.15 31.74 26.17
N ARG A 22 -13.99 30.70 26.03
CA ARG A 22 -14.11 29.63 27.02
C ARG A 22 -12.79 28.87 27.21
N LEU A 23 -12.05 28.58 26.14
CA LEU A 23 -10.74 27.91 26.25
C LEU A 23 -9.69 28.79 26.92
N VAL A 24 -9.79 30.12 26.78
CA VAL A 24 -8.98 31.10 27.51
C VAL A 24 -9.36 31.13 28.96
N GLU A 25 -10.67 31.18 29.30
CA GLU A 25 -11.17 31.15 30.72
C GLU A 25 -10.73 29.86 31.43
N LEU A 26 -10.63 28.75 30.71
CA LEU A 26 -10.16 27.46 31.22
C LEU A 26 -8.62 27.35 31.26
N GLU A 27 -7.89 28.42 30.94
CA GLU A 27 -6.42 28.46 30.88
C GLU A 27 -5.79 27.39 29.93
N ILE A 28 -6.55 26.88 28.97
CA ILE A 28 -6.05 25.94 27.97
C ILE A 28 -5.35 26.69 26.82
N LEU A 29 -5.88 27.87 26.45
CA LEU A 29 -5.25 28.78 25.50
C LEU A 29 -4.67 29.98 26.26
N ALA A 30 -3.38 30.24 26.01
CA ALA A 30 -2.74 31.42 26.54
C ALA A 30 -2.86 32.59 25.54
N HIS A 31 -3.07 33.79 26.03
CA HIS A 31 -3.01 35.02 25.24
C HIS A 31 -2.15 36.09 25.96
N ASP A 32 -1.65 37.04 25.21
CA ASP A 32 -0.73 38.06 25.70
C ASP A 32 -1.44 39.28 26.39
N GLY A 33 -2.70 39.14 26.71
CA GLY A 33 -3.54 40.23 27.26
C GLY A 33 -4.08 41.20 26.22
N ARG A 34 -3.73 41.02 24.91
CA ARG A 34 -4.16 41.84 23.77
C ARG A 34 -5.08 41.09 22.78
N ASP A 35 -5.65 39.97 23.21
CA ASP A 35 -6.47 39.09 22.36
C ASP A 35 -5.70 38.57 21.12
N THR A 36 -4.41 38.25 21.30
CA THR A 36 -3.60 37.69 20.21
C THR A 36 -3.10 36.28 20.52
N PHE A 37 -3.10 35.45 19.51
CA PHE A 37 -2.82 34.01 19.54
C PHE A 37 -1.78 33.66 18.49
N GLY A 38 -1.02 32.59 18.73
CA GLY A 38 -0.10 32.04 17.75
C GLY A 38 -0.80 31.23 16.64
N LEU A 39 -0.14 31.03 15.50
CA LEU A 39 -0.68 30.16 14.45
C LEU A 39 -0.93 28.70 14.91
N PRO A 40 -0.07 28.09 15.77
CA PRO A 40 -0.32 26.75 16.28
C PRO A 40 -1.64 26.60 17.04
N ASP A 41 -2.19 27.70 17.60
CA ASP A 41 -3.45 27.68 18.32
C ASP A 41 -4.64 27.27 17.43
N ILE A 42 -4.53 27.45 16.11
CA ILE A 42 -5.51 26.91 15.15
C ILE A 42 -5.62 25.39 15.32
N GLN A 43 -4.50 24.70 15.33
CA GLN A 43 -4.50 23.24 15.48
C GLN A 43 -4.81 22.81 16.92
N ARG A 44 -4.40 23.60 17.90
CA ARG A 44 -4.74 23.36 19.32
C ARG A 44 -6.25 23.38 19.54
N VAL A 45 -6.96 24.36 18.99
CA VAL A 45 -8.43 24.44 19.03
C VAL A 45 -9.08 23.24 18.32
N ARG A 46 -8.59 22.86 17.15
CA ARG A 46 -9.09 21.69 16.42
C ARG A 46 -8.90 20.39 17.20
N LEU A 47 -7.74 20.21 17.81
CA LEU A 47 -7.45 19.05 18.64
C LEU A 47 -8.39 18.99 19.85
N ILE A 48 -8.62 20.14 20.55
CA ILE A 48 -9.54 20.20 21.67
C ILE A 48 -10.96 19.82 21.26
N ARG A 49 -11.43 20.28 20.09
CA ARG A 49 -12.73 19.86 19.57
C ARG A 49 -12.79 18.35 19.29
N ALA A 50 -11.77 17.79 18.67
CA ALA A 50 -11.71 16.36 18.43
C ALA A 50 -11.70 15.55 19.73
N LEU A 51 -11.05 16.05 20.78
CA LEU A 51 -11.08 15.46 22.12
C LEU A 51 -12.47 15.56 22.76
N ASP A 52 -13.16 16.69 22.61
CA ASP A 52 -14.52 16.89 23.11
C ASP A 52 -15.51 15.95 22.40
N ASP A 53 -15.42 15.82 21.07
CA ASP A 53 -16.19 14.87 20.27
C ASP A 53 -15.94 13.41 20.72
N ALA A 54 -14.74 13.11 21.20
CA ALA A 54 -14.35 11.81 21.78
C ALA A 54 -14.74 11.65 23.27
N GLY A 55 -15.43 12.64 23.86
CA GLY A 55 -15.90 12.61 25.25
C GLY A 55 -14.91 13.17 26.29
N ILE A 56 -13.80 13.75 25.87
CA ILE A 56 -12.84 14.44 26.74
C ILE A 56 -13.15 15.93 26.70
N THR A 57 -14.02 16.38 27.61
CA THR A 57 -14.48 17.78 27.64
C THR A 57 -13.36 18.77 27.93
N PRO A 58 -13.48 20.04 27.50
CA PRO A 58 -12.49 21.09 27.84
C PRO A 58 -12.20 21.23 29.34
N GLU A 59 -13.19 20.98 30.21
CA GLU A 59 -13.01 21.05 31.67
C GLU A 59 -12.13 19.89 32.18
N LEU A 60 -12.30 18.69 31.66
CA LEU A 60 -11.45 17.54 31.98
C LEU A 60 -10.01 17.79 31.53
N LEU A 61 -9.87 18.32 30.28
CA LEU A 61 -8.58 18.69 29.71
C LEU A 61 -7.88 19.77 30.56
N ALA A 62 -8.59 20.85 30.94
CA ALA A 62 -8.07 21.91 31.77
C ALA A 62 -7.56 21.38 33.11
N ARG A 63 -8.31 20.46 33.75
CA ARG A 63 -7.89 19.82 35.01
C ARG A 63 -6.59 19.04 34.83
N ALA A 64 -6.49 18.21 33.78
CA ALA A 64 -5.28 17.43 33.49
C ALA A 64 -4.05 18.32 33.25
N ILE A 65 -4.25 19.48 32.61
CA ILE A 65 -3.20 20.47 32.38
C ILE A 65 -2.80 21.14 33.73
N ALA A 66 -3.78 21.55 34.50
CA ALA A 66 -3.53 22.22 35.81
C ALA A 66 -2.82 21.30 36.82
N GLU A 67 -3.13 20.00 36.78
CA GLU A 67 -2.48 18.97 37.60
C GLU A 67 -1.09 18.55 37.06
N GLY A 68 -0.66 19.07 35.89
CA GLY A 68 0.63 18.75 35.27
C GLY A 68 0.72 17.37 34.63
N HIS A 69 -0.42 16.70 34.41
CA HIS A 69 -0.48 15.40 33.77
C HIS A 69 -0.37 15.52 32.26
N LEU A 70 -0.71 16.68 31.68
CA LEU A 70 -0.73 16.94 30.25
C LEU A 70 -0.27 18.37 29.95
N SER A 71 0.40 18.55 28.82
CA SER A 71 0.71 19.83 28.18
C SER A 71 0.37 19.78 26.70
N LEU A 72 -0.16 20.86 26.16
CA LEU A 72 -0.40 21.01 24.71
C LEU A 72 0.76 21.69 23.98
N GLY A 73 1.92 21.84 24.62
CA GLY A 73 3.12 22.45 24.01
C GLY A 73 3.65 21.69 22.79
N PHE A 74 3.41 20.40 22.69
CA PHE A 74 3.79 19.58 21.53
C PHE A 74 3.15 20.06 20.23
N VAL A 75 1.99 20.74 20.30
CA VAL A 75 1.30 21.28 19.11
C VAL A 75 2.17 22.30 18.36
N ASP A 76 2.92 23.13 19.10
CA ASP A 76 3.81 24.14 18.51
C ASP A 76 4.96 23.51 17.70
N THR A 77 5.41 22.33 18.13
CA THR A 77 6.46 21.58 17.46
C THR A 77 5.92 20.80 16.25
N MET A 78 4.78 20.17 16.44
CA MET A 78 4.20 19.27 15.43
C MET A 78 3.51 20.03 14.28
N TRP A 79 2.86 21.16 14.60
CA TRP A 79 2.11 21.98 13.63
C TRP A 79 2.41 23.48 13.82
N PRO A 80 3.62 23.93 13.49
CA PRO A 80 4.00 25.34 13.68
C PRO A 80 3.16 26.30 12.81
N GLU A 81 2.74 25.87 11.64
CA GLU A 81 1.95 26.63 10.67
C GLU A 81 0.82 25.75 10.09
N PRO A 82 -0.22 25.44 10.87
CA PRO A 82 -1.29 24.56 10.38
C PRO A 82 -2.14 25.27 9.32
N PRO A 83 -2.55 24.57 8.24
CA PRO A 83 -3.45 25.14 7.23
C PRO A 83 -4.75 25.65 7.87
N ALA A 84 -5.15 26.86 7.52
CA ALA A 84 -6.40 27.45 8.02
C ALA A 84 -7.63 26.98 7.23
N LEU A 85 -8.83 27.15 7.79
CA LEU A 85 -10.06 27.07 7.02
C LEU A 85 -10.22 28.35 6.21
N THR A 86 -10.67 28.20 4.97
CA THR A 86 -11.04 29.31 4.10
C THR A 86 -12.50 29.72 4.36
N ASP A 87 -12.90 30.84 3.76
CA ASP A 87 -14.31 31.27 3.74
C ASP A 87 -15.14 30.53 2.67
N LYS A 88 -14.49 29.64 1.88
CA LYS A 88 -15.12 28.84 0.85
C LYS A 88 -15.60 27.51 1.40
N THR A 89 -16.76 27.06 0.91
CA THR A 89 -17.30 25.74 1.21
C THR A 89 -16.94 24.75 0.09
N PHE A 90 -17.03 23.44 0.36
CA PHE A 90 -16.88 22.41 -0.69
C PHE A 90 -17.81 22.66 -1.87
N ARG A 91 -19.05 23.09 -1.61
CA ARG A 91 -20.03 23.46 -2.63
C ARG A 91 -19.55 24.64 -3.48
N SER A 92 -19.06 25.71 -2.86
CA SER A 92 -18.62 26.90 -3.59
C SER A 92 -17.38 26.62 -4.45
N VAL A 93 -16.41 25.86 -3.92
CA VAL A 93 -15.21 25.46 -4.68
C VAL A 93 -15.58 24.54 -5.84
N ALA A 94 -16.46 23.55 -5.64
CA ALA A 94 -16.95 22.71 -6.73
C ALA A 94 -17.59 23.54 -7.84
N SER A 95 -18.46 24.50 -7.47
CA SER A 95 -19.11 25.39 -8.45
C SER A 95 -18.11 26.28 -9.20
N GLU A 96 -17.11 26.85 -8.53
CA GLU A 96 -16.05 27.65 -9.16
C GLU A 96 -15.24 26.86 -10.19
N LEU A 97 -15.03 25.58 -9.94
CA LEU A 97 -14.28 24.65 -10.82
C LEU A 97 -15.17 23.99 -11.89
N GLY A 98 -16.46 24.26 -11.89
CA GLY A 98 -17.42 23.67 -12.83
C GLY A 98 -17.80 22.23 -12.52
N PHE A 99 -17.57 21.77 -11.30
CA PHE A 99 -17.96 20.44 -10.85
C PHE A 99 -19.37 20.41 -10.25
N GLU A 100 -19.98 19.23 -10.20
CA GLU A 100 -21.20 19.00 -9.43
C GLU A 100 -20.98 19.34 -7.94
N PRO A 101 -21.98 19.90 -7.22
CA PRO A 101 -21.82 20.37 -5.85
C PRO A 101 -21.24 19.35 -4.87
N ASP A 102 -21.57 18.05 -5.06
CA ASP A 102 -21.10 16.96 -4.21
C ASP A 102 -19.85 16.24 -4.74
N ALA A 103 -19.31 16.65 -5.89
CA ALA A 103 -18.20 15.94 -6.53
C ALA A 103 -16.94 15.94 -5.65
N LEU A 104 -16.58 17.08 -5.07
CA LEU A 104 -15.42 17.19 -4.18
C LEU A 104 -15.61 16.43 -2.85
N VAL A 105 -16.85 16.40 -2.33
CA VAL A 105 -17.18 15.59 -1.14
C VAL A 105 -17.02 14.11 -1.43
N ARG A 106 -17.46 13.64 -2.62
CA ARG A 106 -17.25 12.24 -3.04
C ARG A 106 -15.77 11.94 -3.22
N LEU A 107 -15.03 12.80 -3.90
CA LEU A 107 -13.59 12.66 -4.11
C LEU A 107 -12.83 12.54 -2.78
N TYR A 108 -13.12 13.44 -1.84
CA TYR A 108 -12.51 13.46 -0.51
C TYR A 108 -12.76 12.16 0.26
N SER A 109 -13.99 11.64 0.18
CA SER A 109 -14.37 10.35 0.76
C SER A 109 -13.66 9.17 0.06
N MET A 110 -13.46 9.24 -1.27
CA MET A 110 -12.72 8.20 -2.00
C MET A 110 -11.25 8.17 -1.63
N TRP A 111 -10.64 9.31 -1.28
CA TRP A 111 -9.30 9.35 -0.71
C TRP A 111 -9.19 8.74 0.70
N GLY A 112 -10.33 8.34 1.31
CA GLY A 112 -10.36 7.76 2.66
C GLY A 112 -10.25 8.80 3.76
N LEU A 113 -10.45 10.06 3.44
CA LEU A 113 -10.51 11.17 4.40
C LEU A 113 -11.90 11.28 5.04
N PRO A 114 -12.02 11.87 6.25
CA PRO A 114 -13.32 12.08 6.89
C PRO A 114 -14.27 12.85 5.98
N ARG A 115 -15.46 12.31 5.77
CA ARG A 115 -16.42 12.86 4.82
C ARG A 115 -16.98 14.21 5.29
N PRO A 116 -16.71 15.32 4.57
CA PRO A 116 -17.30 16.60 4.89
C PRO A 116 -18.76 16.69 4.39
N THR A 117 -19.48 17.73 4.82
CA THR A 117 -20.70 18.15 4.16
C THR A 117 -20.39 19.17 3.04
N PRO A 118 -21.26 19.34 2.06
CA PRO A 118 -21.05 20.35 1.00
C PRO A 118 -20.90 21.79 1.53
N ASP A 119 -21.43 22.08 2.70
CA ASP A 119 -21.43 23.41 3.32
C ASP A 119 -20.32 23.61 4.35
N ASP A 120 -19.48 22.59 4.58
CA ASP A 120 -18.28 22.71 5.40
C ASP A 120 -17.23 23.57 4.69
N SER A 121 -16.49 24.35 5.50
CA SER A 121 -15.37 25.15 5.00
C SER A 121 -14.21 24.28 4.52
N VAL A 122 -13.62 24.66 3.39
CA VAL A 122 -12.45 23.98 2.82
C VAL A 122 -11.18 24.51 3.46
N ARG A 123 -10.21 23.66 3.72
CA ARG A 123 -8.86 24.07 4.19
C ARG A 123 -8.08 24.72 3.03
N GLU A 124 -7.13 25.57 3.38
CA GLU A 124 -6.28 26.27 2.39
C GLU A 124 -5.49 25.30 1.52
N ASP A 125 -4.93 24.24 2.09
CA ASP A 125 -4.18 23.20 1.38
C ASP A 125 -5.08 22.34 0.48
N ASP A 126 -6.27 21.96 0.94
CA ASP A 126 -7.27 21.25 0.11
C ASP A 126 -7.74 22.12 -1.06
N ALA A 127 -7.95 23.41 -0.83
CA ALA A 127 -8.38 24.35 -1.89
C ALA A 127 -7.33 24.46 -3.00
N ALA A 128 -6.03 24.43 -2.65
CA ALA A 128 -4.95 24.42 -3.62
C ALA A 128 -4.96 23.14 -4.47
N ILE A 129 -5.12 21.97 -3.84
CA ILE A 129 -5.22 20.68 -4.54
C ILE A 129 -6.45 20.63 -5.44
N PHE A 130 -7.61 21.12 -4.99
CA PHE A 130 -8.81 21.18 -5.83
C PHE A 130 -8.64 22.11 -7.03
N ALA A 131 -7.91 23.22 -6.87
CA ALA A 131 -7.60 24.10 -7.99
C ALA A 131 -6.75 23.41 -9.06
N ASP A 132 -5.74 22.62 -8.64
CA ASP A 132 -4.92 21.80 -9.55
C ASP A 132 -5.78 20.76 -10.29
N PHE A 133 -6.74 20.15 -9.60
CA PHE A 133 -7.71 19.23 -10.21
C PHE A 133 -8.55 19.94 -11.27
N GLY A 134 -9.06 21.14 -10.99
CA GLY A 134 -9.88 21.92 -11.93
C GLY A 134 -9.14 22.31 -13.20
N VAL A 135 -7.80 22.44 -13.14
CA VAL A 135 -6.97 22.72 -14.33
C VAL A 135 -6.65 21.44 -15.11
N SER A 136 -6.43 20.32 -14.41
CA SER A 136 -5.87 19.11 -14.99
C SER A 136 -6.92 18.09 -15.41
N ILE A 137 -8.14 18.16 -14.89
CA ILE A 137 -9.18 17.14 -15.03
C ILE A 137 -10.46 17.74 -15.59
N PRO A 138 -11.03 17.17 -16.66
CA PRO A 138 -12.33 17.60 -17.19
C PRO A 138 -13.43 17.54 -16.12
N ALA A 139 -14.35 18.50 -16.15
CA ALA A 139 -15.40 18.66 -15.13
C ALA A 139 -16.32 17.42 -14.98
N ASP A 140 -16.53 16.67 -16.04
CA ASP A 140 -17.33 15.43 -16.07
C ASP A 140 -16.55 14.20 -15.57
N ALA A 141 -15.21 14.24 -15.56
CA ALA A 141 -14.37 13.10 -15.17
C ALA A 141 -14.59 12.66 -13.71
N LEU A 142 -14.94 13.58 -12.81
CA LEU A 142 -15.26 13.23 -11.42
C LEU A 142 -16.57 12.43 -11.27
N ASN A 143 -17.37 12.33 -12.32
CA ASN A 143 -18.54 11.47 -12.35
C ASN A 143 -18.22 10.08 -12.95
N GLU A 144 -17.05 9.92 -13.57
CA GLU A 144 -16.61 8.66 -14.16
C GLU A 144 -16.23 7.63 -13.09
N PRO A 145 -16.79 6.41 -13.15
CA PRO A 145 -16.46 5.35 -12.20
C PRO A 145 -14.95 5.02 -12.14
N THR A 146 -14.25 5.19 -13.26
CA THR A 146 -12.80 4.93 -13.33
C THR A 146 -12.02 5.92 -12.51
N MET A 147 -12.34 7.22 -12.61
CA MET A 147 -11.68 8.26 -11.83
C MET A 147 -11.88 8.06 -10.32
N MET A 148 -13.12 7.74 -9.91
CA MET A 148 -13.41 7.48 -8.49
C MET A 148 -12.69 6.24 -7.95
N ARG A 149 -12.53 5.20 -8.78
CA ARG A 149 -11.72 4.03 -8.39
C ARG A 149 -10.26 4.38 -8.23
N SER A 150 -9.67 5.11 -9.18
CA SER A 150 -8.27 5.55 -9.10
C SER A 150 -8.03 6.43 -7.86
N ALA A 151 -8.94 7.34 -7.56
CA ALA A 151 -8.89 8.16 -6.34
C ALA A 151 -8.90 7.29 -5.06
N ARG A 152 -9.76 6.27 -5.02
CA ARG A 152 -9.81 5.34 -3.89
C ARG A 152 -8.50 4.56 -3.76
N THR A 153 -7.99 3.98 -4.84
CA THR A 153 -6.73 3.20 -4.83
C THR A 153 -5.56 4.06 -4.35
N LEU A 154 -5.48 5.31 -4.79
CA LEU A 154 -4.47 6.26 -4.34
C LEU A 154 -4.60 6.53 -2.83
N GLY A 155 -5.81 6.84 -2.37
CA GLY A 155 -6.08 7.11 -0.94
C GLY A 155 -5.75 5.91 -0.05
N GLU A 156 -6.17 4.70 -0.44
CA GLU A 156 -5.86 3.46 0.28
C GLU A 156 -4.35 3.18 0.34
N SER A 157 -3.63 3.43 -0.75
CA SER A 157 -2.18 3.25 -0.82
C SER A 157 -1.44 4.22 0.10
N LEU A 158 -1.80 5.51 0.06
CA LEU A 158 -1.19 6.53 0.92
C LEU A 158 -1.56 6.35 2.40
N ARG A 159 -2.78 5.89 2.70
CA ARG A 159 -3.14 5.52 4.07
C ARG A 159 -2.25 4.40 4.60
N LYS A 160 -1.96 3.36 3.80
CA LYS A 160 -1.01 2.31 4.19
C LYS A 160 0.39 2.85 4.46
N VAL A 161 0.86 3.82 3.67
CA VAL A 161 2.14 4.50 3.93
C VAL A 161 2.11 5.22 5.28
N ALA A 162 1.04 5.95 5.58
CA ALA A 162 0.87 6.64 6.86
C ALA A 162 0.79 5.66 8.05
N ASP A 163 0.03 4.56 7.90
CA ASP A 163 -0.08 3.51 8.92
C ASP A 163 1.29 2.83 9.16
N THR A 164 2.08 2.62 8.10
CA THR A 164 3.45 2.07 8.20
C THR A 164 4.38 3.02 8.96
N ALA A 165 4.30 4.32 8.67
CA ALA A 165 5.07 5.33 9.41
C ALA A 165 4.68 5.36 10.90
N ARG A 166 3.39 5.19 11.22
CA ARG A 166 2.91 5.06 12.59
C ARG A 166 3.47 3.81 13.28
N SER A 167 3.38 2.64 12.63
CA SER A 167 3.92 1.39 13.18
C SER A 167 5.44 1.46 13.40
N PHE A 168 6.16 2.16 12.52
CA PHE A 168 7.58 2.42 12.71
C PHE A 168 7.85 3.23 13.98
N PHE A 169 7.07 4.30 14.22
CA PHE A 169 7.18 5.07 15.45
C PHE A 169 6.88 4.22 16.69
N ASP A 170 5.81 3.43 16.66
CA ASP A 170 5.40 2.57 17.78
C ASP A 170 6.50 1.56 18.13
N THR A 171 7.12 0.95 17.12
CA THR A 171 8.14 -0.10 17.31
C THR A 171 9.48 0.46 17.78
N TYR A 172 9.96 1.56 17.16
CA TYR A 172 11.32 2.03 17.38
C TYR A 172 11.44 3.17 18.38
N PHE A 173 10.34 3.83 18.74
CA PHE A 173 10.34 4.96 19.68
C PHE A 173 9.38 4.76 20.86
N GLU A 174 8.09 4.52 20.63
CA GLU A 174 7.10 4.42 21.70
C GLU A 174 7.31 3.18 22.58
N GLY A 175 7.49 1.98 21.99
CA GLY A 175 7.72 0.76 22.74
C GLY A 175 8.92 0.85 23.68
N PRO A 176 10.13 1.16 23.17
CA PRO A 176 11.31 1.35 24.03
C PRO A 176 11.16 2.47 25.06
N ALA A 177 10.45 3.56 24.71
CA ALA A 177 10.21 4.67 25.65
C ALA A 177 9.32 4.22 26.81
N LEU A 178 8.28 3.43 26.55
CA LEU A 178 7.40 2.85 27.57
C LEU A 178 8.17 1.88 28.49
N GLU A 179 8.99 1.01 27.91
CA GLU A 179 9.83 0.07 28.66
C GLU A 179 10.81 0.79 29.60
N ASN A 180 11.31 1.96 29.16
CA ASN A 180 12.17 2.82 29.97
C ASN A 180 11.40 3.73 30.95
N GLY A 181 10.08 3.57 31.10
CA GLY A 181 9.27 4.26 32.09
C GLY A 181 8.90 5.71 31.73
N MET A 182 8.96 6.09 30.45
CA MET A 182 8.50 7.42 30.03
C MET A 182 7.00 7.60 30.27
N SER A 183 6.60 8.79 30.72
CA SER A 183 5.20 9.16 30.90
C SER A 183 4.49 9.33 29.55
N ARG A 184 3.15 9.26 29.53
CA ARG A 184 2.34 9.51 28.32
C ARG A 184 2.61 10.88 27.72
N GLN A 185 2.82 11.92 28.54
CA GLN A 185 3.20 13.24 28.05
C GLN A 185 4.55 13.21 27.32
N GLN A 186 5.55 12.58 27.91
CA GLN A 186 6.89 12.46 27.29
C GLN A 186 6.85 11.71 25.96
N ILE A 187 5.95 10.72 25.82
CA ILE A 187 5.75 10.00 24.55
C ILE A 187 5.12 10.92 23.49
N ILE A 188 4.12 11.73 23.85
CA ILE A 188 3.52 12.71 22.93
C ILE A 188 4.56 13.76 22.50
N ASP A 189 5.38 14.25 23.42
CA ASP A 189 6.46 15.19 23.11
C ASP A 189 7.52 14.55 22.20
N LEU A 190 7.86 13.28 22.43
CA LEU A 190 8.76 12.49 21.58
C LEU A 190 8.18 12.33 20.17
N LEU A 191 6.88 12.00 20.04
CA LEU A 191 6.20 11.92 18.75
C LEU A 191 6.31 13.24 17.99
N ALA A 192 6.07 14.36 18.65
CA ALA A 192 6.18 15.69 18.04
C ALA A 192 7.60 15.97 17.55
N GLN A 193 8.62 15.64 18.36
CA GLN A 193 10.02 15.80 17.97
C GLN A 193 10.41 14.91 16.79
N VAL A 194 10.05 13.62 16.84
CA VAL A 194 10.32 12.68 15.76
C VAL A 194 9.63 13.12 14.47
N ASN A 195 8.35 13.52 14.54
CA ASN A 195 7.61 13.99 13.39
C ASN A 195 8.21 15.27 12.78
N SER A 196 8.64 16.23 13.59
CA SER A 196 9.26 17.47 13.10
C SER A 196 10.60 17.22 12.37
N PHE A 197 11.34 16.20 12.79
CA PHE A 197 12.62 15.80 12.18
C PHE A 197 12.45 14.84 11.00
N MET A 198 11.65 13.79 11.16
CA MET A 198 11.49 12.73 10.16
C MET A 198 10.42 13.04 9.10
N GLY A 199 9.39 13.82 9.45
CA GLY A 199 8.29 14.15 8.53
C GLY A 199 8.77 14.68 7.18
N PRO A 200 9.61 15.74 7.13
CA PRO A 200 10.14 16.26 5.86
C PRO A 200 10.99 15.26 5.08
N SER A 201 11.58 14.26 5.74
CA SER A 201 12.33 13.18 5.08
C SER A 201 11.39 12.14 4.51
N LEU A 202 10.34 11.78 5.23
CA LEU A 202 9.30 10.87 4.75
C LEU A 202 8.61 11.42 3.50
N ASP A 203 8.26 12.70 3.48
CA ASP A 203 7.69 13.36 2.30
C ASP A 203 8.59 13.21 1.08
N ARG A 204 9.91 13.46 1.24
CA ARG A 204 10.89 13.29 0.16
C ARG A 204 11.01 11.84 -0.30
N TRP A 205 10.98 10.88 0.62
CA TRP A 205 11.05 9.45 0.27
C TRP A 205 9.82 9.00 -0.50
N VAL A 206 8.63 9.39 -0.06
CA VAL A 206 7.36 9.05 -0.73
C VAL A 206 7.35 9.60 -2.16
N LEU A 207 7.71 10.87 -2.35
CA LEU A 207 7.77 11.49 -3.68
C LEU A 207 8.85 10.85 -4.56
N TRP A 208 10.03 10.56 -4.00
CA TRP A 208 11.10 9.89 -4.73
C TRP A 208 10.70 8.48 -5.18
N LEU A 209 10.11 7.68 -4.29
CA LEU A 209 9.61 6.34 -4.61
C LEU A 209 8.51 6.41 -5.69
N LEU A 210 7.58 7.35 -5.57
CA LEU A 210 6.53 7.57 -6.57
C LEU A 210 7.14 7.85 -7.95
N HIS A 211 8.13 8.76 -8.03
CA HIS A 211 8.79 9.07 -9.28
C HIS A 211 9.53 7.86 -9.87
N ARG A 212 10.24 7.08 -9.03
CA ARG A 212 10.96 5.87 -9.48
C ARG A 212 10.00 4.80 -10.03
N HIS A 213 8.89 4.55 -9.35
CA HIS A 213 7.87 3.63 -9.84
C HIS A 213 7.21 4.14 -11.13
N SER A 214 6.95 5.45 -11.22
CA SER A 214 6.39 6.06 -12.44
C SER A 214 7.33 5.95 -13.63
N GLU A 215 8.64 6.21 -13.43
CA GLU A 215 9.66 6.05 -14.45
C GLU A 215 9.75 4.60 -14.96
N HIS A 216 9.72 3.64 -14.04
CA HIS A 216 9.73 2.21 -14.38
C HIS A 216 8.48 1.83 -15.21
N ASN A 217 7.29 2.18 -14.75
CA ASN A 217 6.03 1.89 -15.47
C ASN A 217 5.99 2.54 -16.86
N GLN A 218 6.50 3.78 -16.99
CA GLN A 218 6.58 4.47 -18.28
C GLN A 218 7.55 3.76 -19.22
N THR A 219 8.68 3.29 -18.72
CA THR A 219 9.67 2.55 -19.49
C THR A 219 9.10 1.23 -19.99
N GLU A 220 8.42 0.46 -19.14
CA GLU A 220 7.74 -0.77 -19.54
C GLU A 220 6.69 -0.52 -20.63
N TYR A 221 5.86 0.52 -20.46
CA TYR A 221 4.86 0.91 -21.45
C TYR A 221 5.48 1.26 -22.81
N ILE A 222 6.57 2.03 -22.81
CA ILE A 222 7.28 2.39 -24.06
C ILE A 222 7.88 1.15 -24.72
N LEU A 223 8.51 0.26 -23.94
CA LEU A 223 9.10 -0.98 -24.47
C LEU A 223 8.03 -1.84 -25.15
N GLU A 224 6.88 -2.06 -24.51
CA GLU A 224 5.76 -2.83 -25.08
C GLU A 224 5.29 -2.24 -26.42
N HIS A 225 5.10 -0.92 -26.49
CA HIS A 225 4.65 -0.26 -27.71
C HIS A 225 5.70 -0.27 -28.83
N VAL A 226 6.98 -0.16 -28.47
CA VAL A 226 8.08 -0.27 -29.44
C VAL A 226 8.19 -1.70 -29.97
N GLU A 227 8.05 -2.71 -29.11
CA GLU A 227 8.03 -4.12 -29.54
C GLU A 227 6.88 -4.39 -30.52
N MET A 228 5.66 -3.93 -30.21
CA MET A 228 4.51 -4.04 -31.11
C MET A 228 4.77 -3.37 -32.48
N ALA A 229 5.31 -2.15 -32.49
CA ALA A 229 5.59 -1.42 -33.72
C ALA A 229 6.68 -2.10 -34.58
N VAL A 230 7.69 -2.70 -33.94
CA VAL A 230 8.74 -3.47 -34.61
C VAL A 230 8.16 -4.76 -35.22
N ASP A 231 7.28 -5.47 -34.51
CA ASP A 231 6.64 -6.70 -34.98
C ASP A 231 5.71 -6.42 -36.15
N GLU A 232 4.93 -5.32 -36.10
CA GLU A 232 4.12 -4.87 -37.26
C GLU A 232 4.97 -4.56 -38.51
N SER A 233 6.18 -4.03 -38.32
CA SER A 233 7.10 -3.68 -39.41
C SER A 233 7.84 -4.88 -39.97
N SER A 234 7.95 -6.00 -39.25
CA SER A 234 8.70 -7.19 -39.56
C SER A 234 7.83 -8.22 -40.26
N ALA A 235 7.37 -7.91 -41.49
CA ALA A 235 6.52 -8.76 -42.29
C ALA A 235 7.13 -10.18 -42.50
N GLY A 236 6.79 -11.11 -41.60
CA GLY A 236 7.00 -12.55 -41.81
C GLY A 236 7.90 -13.31 -40.83
N GLN A 237 8.46 -12.71 -39.82
CA GLN A 237 9.11 -13.44 -38.72
C GLN A 237 8.60 -12.91 -37.37
N PRO A 238 7.48 -13.46 -36.84
CA PRO A 238 7.04 -13.13 -35.51
C PRO A 238 8.15 -13.50 -34.52
N ARG A 239 8.61 -12.52 -33.72
CA ARG A 239 9.42 -12.83 -32.57
C ARG A 239 8.57 -13.65 -31.59
N PRO A 240 9.14 -14.60 -30.85
CA PRO A 240 8.41 -15.22 -29.76
C PRO A 240 7.93 -14.12 -28.81
N HIS A 241 6.61 -13.87 -28.81
CA HIS A 241 6.01 -12.91 -27.86
C HIS A 241 6.33 -13.39 -26.46
N LYS A 242 6.93 -12.53 -25.65
CA LYS A 242 7.03 -12.79 -24.23
C LYS A 242 5.61 -12.80 -23.65
N SER A 243 5.08 -14.00 -23.42
CA SER A 243 3.77 -14.13 -22.79
C SER A 243 3.89 -13.74 -21.31
N SER A 244 3.08 -12.80 -20.88
CA SER A 244 2.94 -12.53 -19.45
C SER A 244 2.54 -13.79 -18.70
N ALA A 245 3.13 -14.02 -17.53
CA ALA A 245 2.79 -15.13 -16.66
C ALA A 245 2.31 -14.63 -15.30
N ILE A 246 1.33 -15.35 -14.78
CA ILE A 246 0.82 -15.19 -13.42
C ILE A 246 1.24 -16.42 -12.60
N VAL A 247 1.80 -16.14 -11.45
CA VAL A 247 2.21 -17.14 -10.45
C VAL A 247 1.36 -16.96 -9.21
N PHE A 248 0.74 -18.02 -8.76
CA PHE A 248 0.21 -18.16 -7.42
C PHE A 248 1.12 -19.09 -6.62
N PHE A 249 1.66 -18.57 -5.55
CA PHE A 249 2.48 -19.28 -4.58
C PHE A 249 1.70 -19.33 -3.27
N ASP A 250 1.60 -20.48 -2.61
CA ASP A 250 0.83 -20.64 -1.39
C ASP A 250 1.53 -21.60 -0.42
N LEU A 251 1.44 -21.31 0.90
CA LEU A 251 2.05 -22.11 1.95
C LEU A 251 1.10 -23.20 2.42
N THR A 252 1.55 -24.43 2.46
CA THR A 252 0.73 -25.56 2.87
C THR A 252 0.60 -25.63 4.39
N GLY A 253 -0.64 -25.70 4.90
CA GLY A 253 -0.91 -25.87 6.33
C GLY A 253 -0.66 -24.63 7.20
N TYR A 254 -0.53 -23.47 6.59
CA TYR A 254 -0.30 -22.21 7.30
C TYR A 254 -1.41 -21.88 8.30
N THR A 255 -2.68 -22.05 7.94
CA THR A 255 -3.81 -21.78 8.83
C THR A 255 -3.75 -22.63 10.09
N GLN A 256 -3.49 -23.94 9.96
CA GLN A 256 -3.34 -24.81 11.12
C GLN A 256 -2.15 -24.41 11.99
N LEU A 257 -1.03 -24.06 11.36
CA LEU A 257 0.19 -23.65 12.08
C LEU A 257 -0.02 -22.36 12.88
N THR A 258 -0.78 -21.41 12.32
CA THR A 258 -1.10 -20.15 13.00
C THR A 258 -2.09 -20.33 14.14
N GLU A 259 -3.07 -21.22 14.00
CA GLU A 259 -3.96 -21.62 15.09
C GLU A 259 -3.21 -22.26 16.26
N GLU A 260 -2.19 -23.10 15.98
CA GLU A 260 -1.40 -23.76 16.99
C GLU A 260 -0.38 -22.81 17.68
N ARG A 261 0.21 -21.87 16.95
CA ARG A 261 1.29 -20.98 17.43
C ARG A 261 0.85 -19.57 17.81
N GLY A 262 -0.39 -19.19 17.45
CA GLY A 262 -1.00 -17.89 17.77
C GLY A 262 -0.60 -16.75 16.83
N ASP A 263 -1.25 -15.59 17.03
CA ASP A 263 -1.21 -14.42 16.14
C ASP A 263 0.20 -13.83 15.94
N ALA A 264 1.04 -13.85 16.98
CA ALA A 264 2.41 -13.34 16.88
C ALA A 264 3.26 -14.16 15.90
N ALA A 265 3.10 -15.50 15.91
CA ALA A 265 3.77 -16.36 14.96
C ALA A 265 3.23 -16.19 13.54
N ALA A 266 1.92 -15.98 13.39
CA ALA A 266 1.29 -15.66 12.11
C ALA A 266 1.89 -14.39 11.48
N ALA A 267 2.04 -13.32 12.27
CA ALA A 267 2.63 -12.07 11.83
C ALA A 267 4.12 -12.24 11.41
N ASP A 268 4.90 -13.02 12.18
CA ASP A 268 6.30 -13.32 11.86
C ASP A 268 6.43 -14.13 10.56
N PHE A 269 5.59 -15.13 10.35
CA PHE A 269 5.57 -15.88 9.09
C PHE A 269 5.18 -15.01 7.89
N ALA A 270 4.16 -14.15 8.03
CA ALA A 270 3.76 -13.24 6.97
C ALA A 270 4.89 -12.27 6.59
N LEU A 271 5.66 -11.78 7.58
CA LEU A 271 6.81 -10.92 7.34
C LEU A 271 7.91 -11.67 6.57
N ARG A 272 8.31 -12.87 7.05
CA ARG A 272 9.32 -13.70 6.36
C ARG A 272 8.89 -14.07 4.94
N LEU A 273 7.62 -14.38 4.73
CA LEU A 273 7.08 -14.65 3.39
C LEU A 273 7.23 -13.42 2.50
N ALA A 274 6.83 -12.24 2.99
CA ALA A 274 6.94 -11.01 2.24
C ALA A 274 8.40 -10.67 1.86
N GLU A 275 9.35 -10.86 2.80
CA GLU A 275 10.78 -10.65 2.57
C GLU A 275 11.33 -11.64 1.53
N LEU A 276 11.03 -12.92 1.66
CA LEU A 276 11.45 -13.96 0.71
C LEU A 276 10.92 -13.68 -0.69
N VAL A 277 9.63 -13.39 -0.80
CA VAL A 277 8.98 -13.09 -2.08
C VAL A 277 9.57 -11.85 -2.73
N GLN A 278 9.78 -10.78 -1.96
CA GLN A 278 10.36 -9.54 -2.47
C GLN A 278 11.80 -9.74 -2.96
N GLU A 279 12.61 -10.47 -2.19
CA GLU A 279 14.01 -10.74 -2.56
C GLU A 279 14.11 -11.60 -3.82
N VAL A 280 13.39 -12.72 -3.86
CA VAL A 280 13.49 -13.67 -4.96
C VAL A 280 12.86 -13.10 -6.22
N SER A 281 11.64 -12.54 -6.16
CA SER A 281 10.97 -12.02 -7.34
C SER A 281 11.76 -10.89 -8.03
N ALA A 282 12.44 -10.05 -7.25
CA ALA A 282 13.26 -8.96 -7.80
C ALA A 282 14.42 -9.46 -8.68
N ARG A 283 14.95 -10.67 -8.44
CA ARG A 283 16.02 -11.26 -9.27
C ARG A 283 15.54 -11.68 -10.65
N TYR A 284 14.24 -11.99 -10.77
CA TYR A 284 13.60 -12.46 -11.99
C TYR A 284 12.68 -11.41 -12.60
N ASN A 285 12.87 -10.14 -12.28
CA ASN A 285 12.00 -9.05 -12.77
C ASN A 285 10.51 -9.30 -12.48
N GLY A 286 10.20 -10.07 -11.43
CA GLY A 286 8.86 -10.38 -10.99
C GLY A 286 8.27 -9.26 -10.14
N ARG A 287 6.96 -9.06 -10.29
CA ARG A 287 6.22 -8.07 -9.51
C ARG A 287 5.26 -8.77 -8.55
N PRO A 288 5.50 -8.75 -7.23
CA PRO A 288 4.48 -9.11 -6.27
C PRO A 288 3.27 -8.18 -6.41
N VAL A 289 2.09 -8.76 -6.67
CA VAL A 289 0.86 -8.00 -6.92
C VAL A 289 0.09 -7.81 -5.62
N LYS A 290 -0.13 -8.91 -4.92
CA LYS A 290 -0.83 -8.90 -3.63
C LYS A 290 -0.50 -10.13 -2.79
N LEU A 291 -0.45 -9.92 -1.47
CA LEU A 291 -0.43 -10.99 -0.48
C LEU A 291 -1.88 -11.42 -0.20
N LEU A 292 -2.11 -12.73 -0.11
CA LEU A 292 -3.42 -13.36 0.07
C LEU A 292 -3.42 -14.24 1.34
N GLY A 293 -3.07 -13.64 2.48
CA GLY A 293 -2.85 -14.39 3.71
C GLY A 293 -1.53 -15.14 3.69
N ASP A 294 -1.58 -16.44 3.48
CA ASP A 294 -0.46 -17.37 3.35
C ASP A 294 0.07 -17.56 1.91
N GLY A 295 -0.55 -16.86 0.97
CA GLY A 295 -0.17 -16.92 -0.43
C GLY A 295 0.20 -15.57 -1.02
N VAL A 296 0.78 -15.60 -2.21
CA VAL A 296 1.11 -14.40 -2.98
C VAL A 296 0.81 -14.61 -4.46
N MET A 297 0.26 -13.59 -5.08
CA MET A 297 0.14 -13.49 -6.51
C MET A 297 1.28 -12.65 -7.08
N LEU A 298 2.01 -13.16 -8.06
CA LEU A 298 3.05 -12.44 -8.77
C LEU A 298 2.73 -12.36 -10.26
N HIS A 299 3.21 -11.31 -10.88
CA HIS A 299 3.18 -11.10 -12.34
C HIS A 299 4.60 -11.04 -12.88
N PHE A 300 4.80 -11.62 -14.05
CA PHE A 300 6.04 -11.59 -14.81
C PHE A 300 5.75 -11.24 -16.27
N ALA A 301 6.59 -10.39 -16.86
CA ALA A 301 6.57 -10.12 -18.29
C ALA A 301 7.16 -11.31 -19.12
N SER A 302 7.96 -12.16 -18.47
CA SER A 302 8.60 -13.33 -19.06
C SER A 302 8.11 -14.59 -18.36
N THR A 303 7.58 -15.55 -19.12
CA THR A 303 7.15 -16.85 -18.60
C THR A 303 8.33 -17.67 -18.07
N SER A 304 9.51 -17.56 -18.67
CA SER A 304 10.73 -18.20 -18.20
C SER A 304 11.13 -17.69 -16.81
N ASP A 305 11.16 -16.37 -16.62
CA ASP A 305 11.46 -15.76 -15.32
C ASP A 305 10.45 -16.19 -14.26
N ALA A 306 9.18 -16.36 -14.62
CA ALA A 306 8.13 -16.82 -13.70
C ALA A 306 8.40 -18.24 -13.17
N VAL A 307 8.77 -19.18 -14.05
CA VAL A 307 9.05 -20.57 -13.66
C VAL A 307 10.36 -20.65 -12.85
N MET A 308 11.39 -19.93 -13.26
CA MET A 308 12.67 -19.90 -12.53
C MET A 308 12.51 -19.27 -11.13
N CYS A 309 11.73 -18.21 -11.01
CA CYS A 309 11.37 -17.63 -9.71
C CYS A 309 10.60 -18.62 -8.84
N ALA A 310 9.65 -19.37 -9.42
CA ALA A 310 8.88 -20.37 -8.71
C ALA A 310 9.79 -21.49 -8.12
N PHE A 311 10.80 -21.96 -8.88
CA PHE A 311 11.78 -22.92 -8.37
C PHE A 311 12.52 -22.37 -7.16
N GLU A 312 13.11 -21.17 -7.28
CA GLU A 312 13.86 -20.58 -6.17
C GLU A 312 12.98 -20.28 -4.95
N LEU A 313 11.73 -19.83 -5.15
CA LEU A 313 10.79 -19.61 -4.05
C LEU A 313 10.49 -20.91 -3.27
N VAL A 314 10.19 -22.01 -3.99
CA VAL A 314 9.88 -23.30 -3.34
C VAL A 314 11.09 -23.83 -2.59
N ASP A 315 12.28 -23.79 -3.18
CA ASP A 315 13.51 -24.27 -2.55
C ASP A 315 13.84 -23.48 -1.29
N ARG A 316 13.74 -22.16 -1.35
CA ARG A 316 14.11 -21.27 -0.23
C ARG A 316 13.06 -21.17 0.88
N THR A 317 11.84 -21.65 0.65
CA THR A 317 10.75 -21.58 1.64
C THR A 317 11.14 -22.26 2.96
N LEU A 318 11.71 -23.47 2.87
CA LEU A 318 12.13 -24.22 4.05
C LEU A 318 13.36 -23.59 4.73
N GLU A 319 14.29 -23.04 3.96
CA GLU A 319 15.46 -22.34 4.50
C GLU A 319 15.05 -21.07 5.29
N ALA A 320 13.98 -20.39 4.83
CA ALA A 320 13.39 -19.26 5.53
C ALA A 320 12.58 -19.64 6.78
N GLY A 321 12.48 -20.95 7.11
CA GLY A 321 11.69 -21.45 8.24
C GLY A 321 10.18 -21.32 8.05
N LEU A 322 9.72 -21.31 6.79
CA LEU A 322 8.32 -21.28 6.40
C LEU A 322 7.81 -22.71 6.13
N PRO A 323 6.49 -22.96 6.18
CA PRO A 323 5.88 -24.21 5.73
C PRO A 323 6.19 -24.49 4.26
N PRO A 324 6.10 -25.77 3.81
CA PRO A 324 6.25 -26.11 2.40
C PRO A 324 5.28 -25.31 1.52
N ALA A 325 5.75 -24.90 0.35
CA ALA A 325 4.95 -24.17 -0.62
C ALA A 325 4.51 -25.04 -1.80
N HIS A 326 3.46 -24.61 -2.47
CA HIS A 326 3.02 -25.10 -3.76
C HIS A 326 2.75 -23.95 -4.70
N VAL A 327 2.89 -24.19 -6.01
CA VAL A 327 2.85 -23.11 -6.99
C VAL A 327 2.00 -23.51 -8.20
N GLY A 328 1.19 -22.57 -8.67
CA GLY A 328 0.51 -22.65 -9.95
C GLY A 328 0.94 -21.53 -10.89
N VAL A 329 1.34 -21.88 -12.12
CA VAL A 329 1.75 -20.91 -13.14
C VAL A 329 0.88 -21.04 -14.36
N ASN A 330 0.40 -19.92 -14.86
CA ASN A 330 -0.30 -19.84 -16.14
C ASN A 330 0.16 -18.62 -16.95
N ALA A 331 0.28 -18.77 -18.26
CA ALA A 331 0.68 -17.72 -19.18
C ALA A 331 -0.47 -17.30 -20.09
N GLY A 332 -0.52 -16.03 -20.45
CA GLY A 332 -1.52 -15.50 -21.37
C GLY A 332 -1.88 -14.04 -21.09
N PRO A 333 -2.84 -13.49 -21.85
CA PRO A 333 -3.25 -12.10 -21.71
C PRO A 333 -3.91 -11.84 -20.35
N VAL A 334 -3.59 -10.68 -19.78
CA VAL A 334 -4.13 -10.18 -18.52
C VAL A 334 -4.73 -8.79 -18.70
N ILE A 335 -5.70 -8.44 -17.87
CA ILE A 335 -6.27 -7.09 -17.81
C ILE A 335 -5.70 -6.42 -16.58
N VAL A 336 -4.94 -5.34 -16.77
CA VAL A 336 -4.42 -4.53 -15.67
C VAL A 336 -5.40 -3.42 -15.35
N ARG A 337 -5.82 -3.32 -14.10
CA ARG A 337 -6.71 -2.25 -13.63
C ARG A 337 -6.40 -1.89 -12.19
N ASP A 338 -6.20 -0.60 -11.94
CA ASP A 338 -5.94 -0.07 -10.59
C ASP A 338 -4.76 -0.75 -9.87
N GLY A 339 -3.73 -1.17 -10.63
CA GLY A 339 -2.56 -1.88 -10.12
C GLY A 339 -2.77 -3.38 -9.83
N ASP A 340 -3.96 -3.91 -10.08
CA ASP A 340 -4.27 -5.35 -9.96
C ASP A 340 -4.46 -5.99 -11.36
N TYR A 341 -4.37 -7.31 -11.40
CA TYR A 341 -4.48 -8.11 -12.61
C TYR A 341 -5.75 -8.95 -12.59
N PHE A 342 -6.43 -9.00 -13.73
CA PHE A 342 -7.70 -9.70 -13.90
C PHE A 342 -7.71 -10.52 -15.18
N GLY A 343 -8.63 -11.48 -15.24
CA GLY A 343 -8.91 -12.26 -16.44
C GLY A 343 -8.81 -13.76 -16.23
N ARG A 344 -9.03 -14.49 -17.34
CA ARG A 344 -9.00 -15.96 -17.33
C ARG A 344 -7.62 -16.48 -16.93
N THR A 345 -6.55 -15.81 -17.36
CA THR A 345 -5.17 -16.17 -17.03
C THR A 345 -4.93 -16.19 -15.54
N VAL A 346 -5.38 -15.15 -14.83
CA VAL A 346 -5.26 -15.02 -13.36
C VAL A 346 -6.06 -16.11 -12.65
N ASN A 347 -7.34 -16.26 -13.05
CA ASN A 347 -8.21 -17.24 -12.44
C ASN A 347 -7.70 -18.68 -12.62
N LEU A 348 -7.15 -18.98 -13.82
CA LEU A 348 -6.61 -20.31 -14.09
C LEU A 348 -5.33 -20.58 -13.28
N ALA A 349 -4.41 -19.62 -13.18
CA ALA A 349 -3.20 -19.74 -12.37
C ALA A 349 -3.54 -20.07 -10.89
N SER A 350 -4.55 -19.38 -10.32
CA SER A 350 -5.03 -19.68 -8.96
C SER A 350 -5.55 -21.12 -8.84
N ARG A 351 -6.35 -21.60 -9.82
CA ARG A 351 -6.88 -22.96 -9.78
C ARG A 351 -5.81 -24.02 -10.01
N VAL A 352 -4.77 -23.71 -10.73
CA VAL A 352 -3.60 -24.57 -10.90
C VAL A 352 -2.81 -24.67 -9.58
N ALA A 353 -2.66 -23.55 -8.84
CA ALA A 353 -2.07 -23.57 -7.52
C ALA A 353 -2.90 -24.39 -6.52
N ASP A 354 -4.24 -24.23 -6.50
CA ASP A 354 -5.14 -25.01 -5.66
C ASP A 354 -5.01 -26.56 -5.90
N TYR A 355 -4.56 -26.95 -7.09
CA TYR A 355 -4.37 -28.35 -7.46
C TYR A 355 -3.00 -28.91 -7.05
N ALA A 356 -1.97 -28.07 -7.03
CA ALA A 356 -0.60 -28.45 -6.73
C ALA A 356 -0.46 -28.94 -5.27
N ARG A 357 0.41 -29.95 -5.08
CA ARG A 357 0.74 -30.46 -3.75
C ARG A 357 1.97 -29.72 -3.17
N PRO A 358 2.24 -29.89 -1.89
CA PRO A 358 3.47 -29.34 -1.29
C PRO A 358 4.71 -29.69 -2.13
N HIS A 359 5.56 -28.71 -2.38
CA HIS A 359 6.76 -28.75 -3.21
C HIS A 359 6.51 -28.91 -4.72
N GLU A 360 5.26 -28.93 -5.19
CA GLU A 360 4.95 -29.03 -6.60
C GLU A 360 4.80 -27.65 -7.25
N ILE A 361 5.28 -27.55 -8.48
CA ILE A 361 5.06 -26.42 -9.38
C ILE A 361 4.28 -26.94 -10.58
N CYS A 362 2.98 -26.65 -10.55
CA CYS A 362 2.08 -27.04 -11.63
C CYS A 362 1.95 -25.92 -12.66
N VAL A 363 2.03 -26.27 -13.93
CA VAL A 363 1.95 -25.31 -15.02
C VAL A 363 0.97 -25.75 -16.12
N THR A 364 0.49 -24.79 -16.87
CA THR A 364 -0.38 -25.03 -18.04
C THR A 364 0.42 -25.26 -19.33
N PRO A 365 -0.21 -25.78 -20.43
CA PRO A 365 0.43 -25.93 -21.72
C PRO A 365 1.06 -24.63 -22.23
N GLU A 366 0.39 -23.50 -22.04
CA GLU A 366 0.86 -22.20 -22.50
C GLU A 366 2.21 -21.82 -21.84
N VAL A 367 2.43 -22.22 -20.58
CA VAL A 367 3.71 -22.03 -19.88
C VAL A 367 4.78 -22.94 -20.48
N LYS A 368 4.47 -24.23 -20.64
CA LYS A 368 5.40 -25.20 -21.22
C LYS A 368 5.85 -24.76 -22.62
N ASP A 369 4.90 -24.39 -23.49
CA ASP A 369 5.18 -23.98 -24.85
C ASP A 369 6.04 -22.70 -24.90
N ALA A 370 5.79 -21.75 -24.01
CA ALA A 370 6.54 -20.50 -23.92
C ALA A 370 7.97 -20.67 -23.38
N THR A 371 8.28 -21.80 -22.76
CA THR A 371 9.58 -22.08 -22.10
C THR A 371 10.28 -23.32 -22.67
N GLU A 372 9.89 -23.76 -23.87
CA GLU A 372 10.44 -24.99 -24.53
C GLU A 372 11.96 -24.94 -24.73
N SER A 373 12.53 -23.73 -24.89
CA SER A 373 13.98 -23.53 -25.06
C SER A 373 14.77 -23.44 -23.75
N GLU A 374 14.10 -23.47 -22.62
CA GLU A 374 14.71 -23.30 -21.31
C GLU A 374 15.10 -24.65 -20.67
N PRO A 375 16.04 -24.68 -19.73
CA PRO A 375 16.45 -25.89 -19.03
C PRO A 375 15.41 -26.32 -17.97
N ILE A 376 14.17 -26.57 -18.42
CA ILE A 376 13.04 -26.96 -17.58
C ILE A 376 12.55 -28.33 -18.05
N ALA A 377 12.42 -29.26 -17.12
CA ALA A 377 11.81 -30.57 -17.38
C ALA A 377 10.31 -30.52 -17.02
N TYR A 378 9.51 -31.17 -17.84
CA TYR A 378 8.06 -31.24 -17.69
C TYR A 378 7.58 -32.67 -17.65
N GLU A 379 6.84 -33.04 -16.59
CA GLU A 379 6.13 -34.31 -16.47
C GLU A 379 4.64 -34.06 -16.66
N GLU A 380 4.01 -34.74 -17.60
CA GLU A 380 2.59 -34.56 -17.89
C GLU A 380 1.72 -35.24 -16.81
N ILE A 381 0.88 -34.44 -16.13
CA ILE A 381 -0.15 -34.93 -15.23
C ILE A 381 -1.38 -35.41 -16.00
N GLY A 382 -1.66 -34.76 -17.13
CA GLY A 382 -2.81 -35.00 -17.98
C GLY A 382 -3.99 -34.05 -17.72
N PRO A 383 -5.19 -34.36 -18.28
CA PRO A 383 -6.35 -33.48 -18.20
C PRO A 383 -7.04 -33.55 -16.83
N VAL A 384 -6.96 -32.48 -16.09
CA VAL A 384 -7.50 -32.30 -14.72
C VAL A 384 -8.77 -31.45 -14.73
N ALA A 385 -9.75 -31.82 -13.92
CA ALA A 385 -10.91 -30.98 -13.65
C ALA A 385 -10.58 -29.99 -12.52
N LEU A 386 -10.53 -28.70 -12.83
CA LEU A 386 -10.27 -27.63 -11.87
C LEU A 386 -11.58 -26.98 -11.42
N GLN A 387 -11.67 -26.60 -10.15
CA GLN A 387 -12.88 -26.00 -9.60
C GLN A 387 -13.24 -24.69 -10.32
N GLY A 388 -14.48 -24.58 -10.83
CA GLY A 388 -14.94 -23.38 -11.54
C GLY A 388 -14.45 -23.24 -12.98
N VAL A 389 -13.69 -24.20 -13.50
CA VAL A 389 -13.26 -24.28 -14.91
C VAL A 389 -14.12 -25.32 -15.63
N ARG A 390 -14.77 -24.91 -16.74
CA ARG A 390 -15.75 -25.77 -17.43
C ARG A 390 -15.10 -26.99 -18.10
N GLU A 391 -13.92 -26.81 -18.68
CA GLU A 391 -13.20 -27.83 -19.42
C GLU A 391 -12.03 -28.34 -18.61
N LYS A 392 -11.67 -29.61 -18.82
CA LYS A 392 -10.45 -30.15 -18.23
C LYS A 392 -9.22 -29.44 -18.83
N VAL A 393 -8.26 -29.12 -17.98
CA VAL A 393 -7.00 -28.49 -18.36
C VAL A 393 -5.89 -29.52 -18.22
N THR A 394 -5.09 -29.71 -19.26
CA THR A 394 -3.87 -30.49 -19.14
C THR A 394 -2.87 -29.74 -18.29
N LEU A 395 -2.32 -30.38 -17.29
CA LEU A 395 -1.30 -29.80 -16.40
C LEU A 395 0.01 -30.57 -16.50
N PHE A 396 1.08 -29.89 -16.19
CA PHE A 396 2.42 -30.43 -16.12
C PHE A 396 3.05 -30.08 -14.78
N LEU A 397 3.88 -30.98 -14.25
CA LEU A 397 4.83 -30.68 -13.19
C LEU A 397 6.09 -30.12 -13.82
N ALA A 398 6.53 -28.96 -13.35
CA ALA A 398 7.78 -28.35 -13.77
C ALA A 398 8.88 -28.64 -12.73
N SER A 399 10.07 -28.99 -13.20
CA SER A 399 11.29 -29.14 -12.39
C SER A 399 12.51 -28.62 -13.17
N PRO A 400 13.59 -28.21 -12.46
CA PRO A 400 14.84 -27.91 -13.15
C PRO A 400 15.29 -29.13 -13.97
N ALA A 401 15.69 -28.93 -15.23
CA ALA A 401 16.30 -30.00 -15.99
C ALA A 401 17.67 -30.35 -15.36
N ASP A 402 17.94 -31.62 -15.16
CA ASP A 402 19.28 -32.07 -14.77
C ASP A 402 20.28 -31.62 -15.84
N ILE A 403 21.11 -30.65 -15.51
CA ILE A 403 22.26 -30.31 -16.35
C ILE A 403 23.18 -31.51 -16.22
N GLU A 404 23.14 -32.44 -17.19
CA GLU A 404 24.18 -33.44 -17.35
C GLU A 404 25.52 -32.69 -17.45
N THR A 405 26.19 -32.50 -16.31
CA THR A 405 27.62 -32.21 -16.31
C THR A 405 28.24 -33.38 -16.99
N GLY A 406 28.70 -33.22 -18.24
CA GLY A 406 29.48 -34.19 -18.99
C GLY A 406 30.81 -34.49 -18.25
N MET A 407 30.73 -35.29 -17.18
CA MET A 407 31.81 -35.98 -16.53
C MET A 407 31.39 -37.45 -16.39
N GLY A 408 32.15 -38.29 -17.06
CA GLY A 408 31.95 -39.70 -17.31
C GLY A 408 31.39 -40.51 -16.13
N ALA A 409 30.60 -41.51 -16.53
CA ALA A 409 30.19 -42.63 -15.69
C ALA A 409 31.35 -43.16 -14.84
N GLY A 410 31.32 -42.89 -13.58
CA GLY A 410 32.25 -43.42 -12.57
C GLY A 410 31.55 -43.57 -11.23
N ASP A 411 31.02 -44.78 -11.02
CA ASP A 411 30.89 -45.43 -9.70
C ASP A 411 30.09 -44.67 -8.60
N ARG A 412 28.77 -44.91 -8.55
CA ARG A 412 28.01 -44.79 -7.28
C ARG A 412 27.28 -46.10 -6.98
N ALA A 413 28.08 -47.09 -6.60
CA ALA A 413 27.60 -48.22 -5.84
C ALA A 413 28.01 -48.00 -4.37
N GLY A 414 27.02 -47.99 -3.47
CA GLY A 414 27.21 -48.24 -2.05
C GLY A 414 27.16 -47.03 -1.14
N HIS A 415 26.01 -46.82 -0.48
CA HIS A 415 25.89 -46.86 0.98
C HIS A 415 24.49 -46.46 1.39
N TYR A 416 23.63 -47.43 1.55
CA TYR A 416 22.53 -47.41 2.51
C TYR A 416 22.86 -48.51 3.54
N GLY A 417 23.14 -48.09 4.77
CA GLY A 417 23.24 -48.84 6.01
C GLY A 417 22.71 -47.97 7.13
#